data_6f1eeb1f73b5c1f11bc00d1af234494c
#
_entry.id   6f1eeb1f73b5c1f11bc00d1af234494c
#
_cell.length_a   1.000
_cell.length_b   1.000
_cell.length_c   1.000
_cell.angle_alpha   90.00
_cell.angle_beta   90.00
_cell.angle_gamma   90.00
#
_symmetry.space_group_name_H-M   'P 1'
#
loop_
_entity.id
_entity.type
_entity.pdbx_description
1 polymer ?
#
loop_
_entity_poly.entity_id
_entity_poly.type
_entity_poly.pdbx_seq_one_letter_code
_entity_poly.pdbx_strand_id
1 'polypeptide(L)'
;NMGIIIADIGSSPATKSQSTKKYLLSSSRGMIYDRNMERIVNSESEEFAVCLPTTSALKFINIYAPEDERNALYETLQNGKIGIFKTPVTFNKNDIKSIAITNRYGENQPLVHLIGHLDENGVGVMGLEKAYNSLLSRQNGQLNAVWSVDALGNILLGDGIKIESEKYLSSSGIQLTIDLRIQEIAENALENNINKGAVVILDSNTNEILAMASIPTFNPLDLGADINNGDKPFINRAITPYSVGSIFKPFVASVALENNIDLTYNCTGTIKIGDTNFSCSNHTAHGEVNMKTATEKSCNTYFIVLGQKVGAEKL
;
A
#
# COMPACT_ATOMS: atom_id res chain seq x y z
N ASN A 1 -7.58 3.20 59.26
CA ASN A 1 -6.34 3.22 58.45
C ASN A 1 -6.53 2.75 56.99
N MET A 2 -7.60 1.98 56.73
CA MET A 2 -7.90 1.47 55.38
C MET A 2 -8.25 2.61 54.38
N GLY A 3 -8.95 3.67 54.87
CA GLY A 3 -9.30 4.82 54.03
C GLY A 3 -8.13 5.70 53.59
N ILE A 4 -7.10 5.82 54.47
CA ILE A 4 -5.89 6.57 54.17
C ILE A 4 -5.02 5.82 53.13
N ILE A 5 -4.93 4.50 53.24
CA ILE A 5 -4.19 3.67 52.28
C ILE A 5 -4.87 3.74 50.90
N ILE A 6 -6.21 3.74 50.85
CA ILE A 6 -6.94 3.88 49.57
C ILE A 6 -6.75 5.25 48.95
N ALA A 7 -6.69 6.30 49.76
CA ALA A 7 -6.46 7.67 49.29
C ALA A 7 -5.02 7.85 48.74
N ASP A 8 -4.03 7.28 49.41
CA ASP A 8 -2.62 7.32 48.95
C ASP A 8 -2.40 6.44 47.70
N ILE A 9 -3.12 5.31 47.61
CA ILE A 9 -3.10 4.46 46.43
C ILE A 9 -3.60 5.21 45.17
N GLY A 10 -4.61 6.07 45.34
CA GLY A 10 -5.17 6.88 44.25
C GLY A 10 -4.30 8.03 43.79
N SER A 11 -3.26 8.44 44.57
CA SER A 11 -2.42 9.62 44.29
C SER A 11 -1.04 9.30 43.70
N SER A 12 -0.53 8.09 43.86
CA SER A 12 0.78 7.70 43.33
C SER A 12 0.68 7.10 41.88
N PRO A 13 1.63 7.42 40.99
CA PRO A 13 1.64 6.85 39.64
C PRO A 13 1.67 5.31 39.62
N ALA A 14 2.36 4.69 40.57
CA ALA A 14 2.43 3.23 40.70
C ALA A 14 1.07 2.63 41.11
N THR A 15 0.30 3.31 41.95
CA THR A 15 -1.02 2.85 42.41
C THR A 15 -2.09 3.01 41.33
N LYS A 16 -2.00 4.07 40.48
CA LYS A 16 -2.86 4.25 39.32
C LYS A 16 -2.64 3.13 38.28
N SER A 17 -1.42 2.69 38.08
CA SER A 17 -1.10 1.61 37.13
C SER A 17 -1.60 0.24 37.62
N GLN A 18 -1.74 0.02 38.94
CA GLN A 18 -2.27 -1.21 39.52
C GLN A 18 -3.81 -1.28 39.57
N SER A 19 -4.47 -0.14 39.47
CA SER A 19 -5.93 -0.04 39.52
C SER A 19 -6.59 0.07 38.15
N THR A 20 -5.82 0.04 37.06
CA THR A 20 -6.32 0.14 35.70
C THR A 20 -5.87 -1.02 34.85
N LYS A 21 -6.77 -1.51 33.98
CA LYS A 21 -6.42 -2.43 32.88
C LYS A 21 -6.42 -1.68 31.58
N LYS A 22 -5.48 -2.07 30.70
CA LYS A 22 -5.30 -1.51 29.37
C LYS A 22 -5.34 -2.62 28.33
N TYR A 23 -6.06 -2.41 27.25
CA TYR A 23 -6.15 -3.33 26.13
C TYR A 23 -5.88 -2.57 24.82
N LEU A 24 -4.95 -3.08 24.03
CA LEU A 24 -4.62 -2.53 22.73
C LEU A 24 -5.73 -2.84 21.73
N LEU A 25 -6.45 -1.83 21.26
CA LEU A 25 -7.51 -1.95 20.26
C LEU A 25 -6.92 -1.95 18.84
N SER A 26 -5.99 -1.03 18.60
CA SER A 26 -5.34 -0.88 17.31
C SER A 26 -3.98 -0.21 17.45
N SER A 27 -3.11 -0.46 16.52
CA SER A 27 -1.87 0.28 16.34
C SER A 27 -1.86 0.96 14.97
N SER A 28 -1.35 2.19 14.92
CA SER A 28 -1.13 2.89 13.67
C SER A 28 0.36 2.95 13.35
N ARG A 29 0.67 3.14 12.09
CA ARG A 29 2.00 3.25 11.52
C ARG A 29 2.11 4.58 10.78
N GLY A 30 3.31 5.08 10.51
CA GLY A 30 3.52 6.33 9.77
C GLY A 30 2.71 6.40 8.47
N MET A 31 2.23 7.59 8.16
CA MET A 31 1.35 7.83 7.00
C MET A 31 2.13 7.78 5.69
N ILE A 32 1.42 7.48 4.60
CA ILE A 32 1.87 7.67 3.23
C ILE A 32 0.87 8.62 2.58
N TYR A 33 1.38 9.74 2.08
CA TYR A 33 0.58 10.79 1.46
C TYR A 33 0.90 10.93 -0.02
N ASP A 34 -0.08 11.38 -0.77
CA ASP A 34 0.14 11.88 -2.12
C ASP A 34 0.82 13.26 -2.10
N ARG A 35 1.06 13.85 -3.29
CA ARG A 35 1.65 15.19 -3.42
C ARG A 35 0.81 16.32 -2.80
N ASN A 36 -0.49 16.12 -2.66
CA ASN A 36 -1.45 17.08 -2.13
C ASN A 36 -1.73 16.86 -0.63
N MET A 37 -0.97 15.98 0.04
CA MET A 37 -1.18 15.56 1.43
C MET A 37 -2.47 14.77 1.65
N GLU A 38 -3.04 14.18 0.61
CA GLU A 38 -4.13 13.21 0.74
C GLU A 38 -3.59 11.87 1.20
N ARG A 39 -4.31 11.20 2.10
CA ARG A 39 -3.88 9.92 2.64
C ARG A 39 -4.04 8.81 1.63
N ILE A 40 -2.98 8.08 1.35
CA ILE A 40 -3.00 6.89 0.51
C ILE A 40 -3.29 5.64 1.33
N VAL A 41 -2.83 5.62 2.58
CA VAL A 41 -3.09 4.55 3.55
C VAL A 41 -3.80 5.13 4.78
N ASN A 42 -4.43 4.27 5.58
CA ASN A 42 -5.23 4.68 6.73
C ASN A 42 -6.35 5.69 6.34
N SER A 43 -6.96 5.49 5.19
CA SER A 43 -8.04 6.35 4.66
C SER A 43 -9.43 5.88 5.08
N GLU A 44 -9.58 4.60 5.39
CA GLU A 44 -10.86 3.97 5.73
C GLU A 44 -10.91 3.64 7.23
N SER A 45 -12.04 3.95 7.86
CA SER A 45 -12.28 3.64 9.26
C SER A 45 -13.60 2.90 9.41
N GLU A 46 -13.62 1.98 10.33
CA GLU A 46 -14.79 1.19 10.68
C GLU A 46 -15.14 1.39 12.15
N GLU A 47 -16.44 1.42 12.47
CA GLU A 47 -16.92 1.56 13.83
C GLU A 47 -16.97 0.20 14.53
N PHE A 48 -16.37 0.14 15.72
CA PHE A 48 -16.36 -1.01 16.59
C PHE A 48 -16.98 -0.69 17.95
N ALA A 49 -17.73 -1.62 18.51
CA ALA A 49 -18.14 -1.57 19.91
C ALA A 49 -17.10 -2.29 20.78
N VAL A 50 -16.68 -1.64 21.85
CA VAL A 50 -15.85 -2.21 22.92
C VAL A 50 -16.72 -2.40 24.12
N CYS A 51 -16.84 -3.64 24.61
CA CYS A 51 -17.72 -4.04 25.69
C CYS A 51 -16.94 -4.61 26.88
N LEU A 52 -17.17 -4.06 28.09
CA LEU A 52 -16.70 -4.70 29.33
C LEU A 52 -17.56 -5.95 29.65
N PRO A 53 -17.04 -6.95 30.36
CA PRO A 53 -17.75 -8.17 30.72
C PRO A 53 -18.81 -7.91 31.80
N THR A 54 -19.94 -7.36 31.38
CA THR A 54 -21.11 -7.03 32.23
C THR A 54 -22.37 -7.73 31.72
N THR A 55 -23.37 -7.88 32.57
CA THR A 55 -24.69 -8.41 32.16
C THR A 55 -25.36 -7.50 31.10
N SER A 56 -25.12 -6.19 31.16
CA SER A 56 -25.61 -5.24 30.16
C SER A 56 -24.98 -5.51 28.79
N ALA A 57 -23.67 -5.73 28.75
CA ALA A 57 -22.94 -6.01 27.51
C ALA A 57 -23.38 -7.35 26.89
N LEU A 58 -23.69 -8.38 27.68
CA LEU A 58 -24.21 -9.64 27.15
C LEU A 58 -25.55 -9.45 26.41
N LYS A 59 -26.46 -8.63 26.98
CA LYS A 59 -27.73 -8.29 26.30
C LYS A 59 -27.51 -7.50 25.04
N PHE A 60 -26.53 -6.62 25.07
CA PHE A 60 -26.18 -5.76 23.95
C PHE A 60 -25.62 -6.55 22.75
N ILE A 61 -24.70 -7.49 23.00
CA ILE A 61 -24.14 -8.39 21.98
C ILE A 61 -25.26 -9.14 21.25
N ASN A 62 -26.26 -9.61 21.98
CA ASN A 62 -27.39 -10.35 21.40
C ASN A 62 -28.18 -9.53 20.35
N ILE A 63 -28.19 -8.20 20.49
CA ILE A 63 -28.96 -7.31 19.63
C ILE A 63 -28.13 -6.79 18.47
N TYR A 64 -26.86 -6.43 18.71
CA TYR A 64 -26.07 -5.61 17.79
C TYR A 64 -24.84 -6.31 17.21
N ALA A 65 -24.35 -7.38 17.83
CA ALA A 65 -23.22 -8.11 17.28
C ALA A 65 -23.63 -8.98 16.06
N PRO A 66 -22.73 -9.19 15.09
CA PRO A 66 -22.94 -10.14 14.00
C PRO A 66 -23.31 -11.52 14.53
N GLU A 67 -24.23 -12.20 13.87
CA GLU A 67 -24.83 -13.44 14.37
C GLU A 67 -23.79 -14.56 14.52
N ASP A 68 -22.86 -14.64 13.60
CA ASP A 68 -21.77 -15.60 13.58
C ASP A 68 -20.71 -15.35 14.67
N GLU A 69 -20.55 -14.12 15.14
CA GLU A 69 -19.58 -13.74 16.19
C GLU A 69 -20.16 -13.86 17.61
N ARG A 70 -21.49 -13.92 17.79
CA ARG A 70 -22.15 -13.82 19.11
C ARG A 70 -21.65 -14.84 20.12
N ASN A 71 -21.53 -16.10 19.72
CA ASN A 71 -21.12 -17.16 20.64
C ASN A 71 -19.69 -16.94 21.15
N ALA A 72 -18.75 -16.59 20.28
CA ALA A 72 -17.38 -16.30 20.65
C ALA A 72 -17.28 -15.06 21.57
N LEU A 73 -18.09 -14.04 21.31
CA LEU A 73 -18.18 -12.85 22.15
C LEU A 73 -18.75 -13.14 23.53
N TYR A 74 -19.77 -14.01 23.62
CA TYR A 74 -20.31 -14.48 24.90
C TYR A 74 -19.26 -15.20 25.76
N GLU A 75 -18.54 -16.15 25.18
CA GLU A 75 -17.43 -16.84 25.85
C GLU A 75 -16.35 -15.87 26.31
N THR A 76 -16.00 -14.90 25.45
CA THR A 76 -15.01 -13.87 25.77
C THR A 76 -15.41 -13.05 27.01
N LEU A 77 -16.65 -12.55 27.04
CA LEU A 77 -17.16 -11.79 28.18
C LEU A 77 -17.32 -12.63 29.44
N GLN A 78 -17.79 -13.88 29.34
CA GLN A 78 -17.91 -14.79 30.47
C GLN A 78 -16.56 -15.10 31.11
N ASN A 79 -15.50 -15.16 30.32
CA ASN A 79 -14.12 -15.31 30.78
C ASN A 79 -13.51 -14.01 31.35
N GLY A 80 -14.31 -12.97 31.57
CA GLY A 80 -13.86 -11.69 32.14
C GLY A 80 -12.98 -10.84 31.20
N LYS A 81 -12.97 -11.15 29.89
CA LYS A 81 -12.25 -10.38 28.85
C LYS A 81 -13.21 -9.38 28.19
N ILE A 82 -12.65 -8.36 27.57
CA ILE A 82 -13.46 -7.39 26.80
C ILE A 82 -13.89 -7.99 25.47
N GLY A 83 -15.13 -7.68 25.05
CA GLY A 83 -15.65 -8.01 23.72
C GLY A 83 -15.44 -6.85 22.77
N ILE A 84 -15.09 -7.14 21.53
CA ILE A 84 -14.91 -6.14 20.46
C ILE A 84 -15.56 -6.70 19.21
N PHE A 85 -16.44 -5.91 18.56
CA PHE A 85 -17.07 -6.32 17.32
C PHE A 85 -17.44 -5.10 16.47
N LYS A 86 -17.52 -5.29 15.16
CA LYS A 86 -17.91 -4.26 14.20
C LYS A 86 -19.39 -3.93 14.34
N THR A 87 -19.76 -2.64 14.35
CA THR A 87 -21.15 -2.20 14.48
C THR A 87 -21.35 -0.85 13.78
N PRO A 88 -22.47 -0.67 13.05
CA PRO A 88 -22.79 0.63 12.45
C PRO A 88 -23.41 1.61 13.47
N VAL A 89 -23.61 1.18 14.72
CA VAL A 89 -24.32 1.98 15.74
C VAL A 89 -23.33 2.53 16.75
N THR A 90 -23.42 3.82 17.03
CA THR A 90 -22.55 4.51 17.98
C THR A 90 -23.10 4.42 19.41
N PHE A 91 -22.25 4.04 20.36
CA PHE A 91 -22.57 3.87 21.77
C PHE A 91 -21.59 4.65 22.66
N ASN A 92 -22.11 5.22 23.73
CA ASN A 92 -21.31 5.91 24.74
C ASN A 92 -21.89 5.65 26.15
N LYS A 93 -21.72 4.42 26.62
CA LYS A 93 -22.09 3.97 27.97
C LYS A 93 -20.85 3.62 28.76
N ASN A 94 -20.95 3.49 30.08
CA ASN A 94 -19.80 3.17 30.92
C ASN A 94 -19.19 1.79 30.60
N ASP A 95 -20.00 0.83 30.23
CA ASP A 95 -19.60 -0.55 29.93
C ASP A 95 -19.53 -0.87 28.42
N ILE A 96 -20.02 0.02 27.57
CA ILE A 96 -20.04 -0.17 26.11
C ILE A 96 -19.72 1.16 25.43
N LYS A 97 -18.67 1.18 24.61
CA LYS A 97 -18.24 2.37 23.88
C LYS A 97 -17.91 2.05 22.44
N SER A 98 -18.38 2.88 21.51
CA SER A 98 -17.97 2.81 20.13
C SER A 98 -16.69 3.59 19.90
N ILE A 99 -15.90 3.09 18.95
CA ILE A 99 -14.64 3.66 18.53
C ILE A 99 -14.40 3.40 17.04
N ALA A 100 -13.98 4.41 16.32
CA ALA A 100 -13.50 4.25 14.96
C ALA A 100 -12.09 3.66 14.96
N ILE A 101 -11.92 2.52 14.32
CA ILE A 101 -10.62 1.88 14.08
C ILE A 101 -10.30 2.03 12.60
N THR A 102 -9.12 2.54 12.30
CA THR A 102 -8.68 2.78 10.93
C THR A 102 -7.84 1.63 10.44
N ASN A 103 -8.21 1.07 9.30
CA ASN A 103 -7.47 0.03 8.61
C ASN A 103 -6.26 0.63 7.87
N ARG A 104 -5.13 -0.10 7.86
CA ARG A 104 -3.94 0.33 7.12
C ARG A 104 -4.22 0.42 5.63
N TYR A 105 -4.92 -0.56 5.08
CA TYR A 105 -5.30 -0.69 3.67
C TYR A 105 -6.81 -0.72 3.53
N GLY A 106 -7.32 -0.19 2.41
CA GLY A 106 -8.69 -0.38 1.97
C GLY A 106 -8.85 -1.65 1.13
N GLU A 107 -10.10 -2.07 0.88
CA GLU A 107 -10.39 -3.21 0.00
C GLU A 107 -9.89 -2.96 -1.44
N ASN A 108 -10.03 -1.73 -1.93
CA ASN A 108 -9.54 -1.28 -3.23
C ASN A 108 -8.34 -0.34 -3.03
N GLN A 109 -7.26 -0.87 -2.48
CA GLN A 109 -6.07 -0.09 -2.16
C GLN A 109 -5.39 0.44 -3.43
N PRO A 110 -5.38 1.77 -3.68
CA PRO A 110 -4.65 2.33 -4.80
C PRO A 110 -3.15 2.15 -4.60
N LEU A 111 -2.39 2.12 -5.69
CA LEU A 111 -0.92 2.02 -5.65
C LEU A 111 -0.39 0.76 -4.95
N VAL A 112 -1.18 -0.32 -4.89
CA VAL A 112 -0.84 -1.49 -4.07
C VAL A 112 0.57 -2.04 -4.35
N HIS A 113 1.02 -2.03 -5.60
CA HIS A 113 2.38 -2.48 -5.97
C HIS A 113 3.49 -1.53 -5.50
N LEU A 114 3.21 -0.22 -5.46
CA LEU A 114 4.16 0.77 -4.98
C LEU A 114 4.22 0.78 -3.46
N ILE A 115 3.06 0.79 -2.80
CA ILE A 115 2.95 0.75 -1.34
C ILE A 115 3.50 -0.57 -0.81
N GLY A 116 3.09 -1.69 -1.40
CA GLY A 116 3.39 -3.03 -0.90
C GLY A 116 2.45 -3.43 0.24
N HIS A 117 2.93 -4.32 1.10
CA HIS A 117 2.17 -4.83 2.23
C HIS A 117 3.06 -5.12 3.45
N LEU A 118 2.40 -5.32 4.60
CA LEU A 118 3.01 -5.73 5.86
C LEU A 118 2.83 -7.25 6.06
N ASP A 119 3.68 -7.86 6.89
CA ASP A 119 3.45 -9.18 7.44
C ASP A 119 2.52 -9.13 8.68
N GLU A 120 2.25 -10.28 9.27
CA GLU A 120 1.43 -10.43 10.49
C GLU A 120 1.98 -9.65 11.70
N ASN A 121 3.28 -9.35 11.72
CA ASN A 121 3.93 -8.60 12.78
C ASN A 121 3.99 -7.08 12.50
N GLY A 122 3.38 -6.62 11.40
CA GLY A 122 3.39 -5.23 10.99
C GLY A 122 4.73 -4.77 10.40
N VAL A 123 5.57 -5.69 9.90
CA VAL A 123 6.84 -5.39 9.22
C VAL A 123 6.62 -5.30 7.72
N GLY A 124 7.17 -4.28 7.09
CA GLY A 124 7.08 -4.09 5.64
C GLY A 124 7.86 -5.16 4.87
N VAL A 125 7.20 -5.92 3.99
CA VAL A 125 7.81 -6.98 3.18
C VAL A 125 7.97 -6.63 1.71
N MET A 126 7.20 -5.66 1.21
CA MET A 126 7.23 -5.22 -0.18
C MET A 126 7.05 -3.70 -0.30
N GLY A 127 7.44 -3.13 -1.43
CA GLY A 127 7.19 -1.74 -1.80
C GLY A 127 7.76 -0.71 -0.82
N LEU A 128 7.06 0.41 -0.67
CA LEU A 128 7.41 1.50 0.24
C LEU A 128 7.36 1.07 1.72
N GLU A 129 6.44 0.17 2.06
CA GLU A 129 6.36 -0.39 3.41
C GLU A 129 7.67 -1.06 3.81
N LYS A 130 8.31 -1.79 2.89
CA LYS A 130 9.63 -2.40 3.11
C LYS A 130 10.75 -1.37 3.06
N ALA A 131 10.79 -0.54 2.02
CA ALA A 131 11.86 0.42 1.79
C ALA A 131 11.99 1.43 2.94
N TYR A 132 10.86 1.89 3.47
CA TYR A 132 10.78 2.86 4.57
C TYR A 132 10.35 2.24 5.89
N ASN A 133 10.52 0.91 6.07
CA ASN A 133 10.05 0.21 7.26
C ASN A 133 10.52 0.85 8.56
N SER A 134 11.80 1.17 8.69
CA SER A 134 12.36 1.77 9.91
C SER A 134 11.84 3.18 10.21
N LEU A 135 11.49 3.96 9.17
CA LEU A 135 10.93 5.29 9.34
C LEU A 135 9.45 5.21 9.71
N LEU A 136 8.67 4.42 8.97
CA LEU A 136 7.24 4.27 9.18
C LEU A 136 6.91 3.61 10.51
N SER A 137 7.73 2.63 10.96
CA SER A 137 7.53 1.96 12.26
C SER A 137 7.87 2.84 13.47
N ARG A 138 8.73 3.86 13.32
CA ARG A 138 9.02 4.82 14.42
C ARG A 138 7.83 5.73 14.76
N GLN A 139 6.88 5.85 13.85
CA GLN A 139 5.68 6.66 14.00
C GLN A 139 4.47 5.85 14.49
N ASN A 140 4.74 4.69 15.07
CA ASN A 140 3.69 3.83 15.62
C ASN A 140 2.96 4.55 16.76
N GLY A 141 1.64 4.58 16.64
CA GLY A 141 0.75 5.04 17.68
C GLY A 141 -0.13 3.90 18.17
N GLN A 142 -0.77 4.10 19.30
CA GLN A 142 -1.63 3.10 19.92
C GLN A 142 -3.00 3.69 20.25
N LEU A 143 -4.02 2.90 20.01
CA LEU A 143 -5.38 3.13 20.44
C LEU A 143 -5.74 2.07 21.47
N ASN A 144 -6.04 2.49 22.69
CA ASN A 144 -6.24 1.58 23.80
C ASN A 144 -7.59 1.82 24.48
N ALA A 145 -8.24 0.73 24.91
CA ALA A 145 -9.29 0.78 25.89
C ALA A 145 -8.69 0.66 27.30
N VAL A 146 -9.10 1.54 28.19
CA VAL A 146 -8.63 1.59 29.59
C VAL A 146 -9.85 1.62 30.51
N TRP A 147 -9.82 0.81 31.57
CA TRP A 147 -10.88 0.78 32.59
C TRP A 147 -10.30 0.49 33.97
N SER A 148 -11.03 0.91 35.00
CA SER A 148 -10.63 0.73 36.41
C SER A 148 -11.05 -0.64 36.93
N VAL A 149 -10.21 -1.22 37.79
CA VAL A 149 -10.50 -2.45 38.52
C VAL A 149 -10.20 -2.30 40.00
N ASP A 150 -10.90 -3.07 40.85
CA ASP A 150 -10.59 -3.18 42.26
C ASP A 150 -9.36 -4.06 42.53
N ALA A 151 -8.99 -4.23 43.79
CA ALA A 151 -7.85 -5.05 44.21
C ALA A 151 -8.00 -6.55 43.90
N LEU A 152 -9.21 -7.02 43.65
CA LEU A 152 -9.51 -8.39 43.27
C LEU A 152 -9.61 -8.58 41.75
N GLY A 153 -9.48 -7.48 40.98
CA GLY A 153 -9.59 -7.47 39.54
C GLY A 153 -11.01 -7.33 38.98
N ASN A 154 -12.00 -7.06 39.84
CA ASN A 154 -13.37 -6.79 39.40
C ASN A 154 -13.47 -5.40 38.76
N ILE A 155 -14.30 -5.26 37.74
CA ILE A 155 -14.46 -4.02 36.97
C ILE A 155 -15.24 -2.98 37.81
N LEU A 156 -14.69 -1.78 37.87
CA LEU A 156 -15.32 -0.61 38.46
C LEU A 156 -16.00 0.21 37.38
N LEU A 157 -17.33 0.12 37.28
CA LEU A 157 -18.10 0.78 36.21
C LEU A 157 -18.23 2.31 36.36
N GLY A 158 -17.85 2.87 37.52
CA GLY A 158 -18.01 4.30 37.79
C GLY A 158 -17.29 5.20 36.77
N ASP A 159 -16.08 4.84 36.40
CA ASP A 159 -15.27 5.60 35.44
C ASP A 159 -15.54 5.24 33.97
N GLY A 160 -16.15 4.08 33.73
CA GLY A 160 -16.43 3.52 32.41
C GLY A 160 -15.17 3.21 31.60
N ILE A 161 -15.40 2.87 30.33
CA ILE A 161 -14.32 2.67 29.35
C ILE A 161 -13.78 4.04 28.92
N LYS A 162 -12.48 4.24 29.03
CA LYS A 162 -11.76 5.38 28.46
C LYS A 162 -10.99 4.91 27.25
N ILE A 163 -11.01 5.71 26.18
CA ILE A 163 -10.18 5.49 25.00
C ILE A 163 -8.98 6.40 25.08
N GLU A 164 -7.80 5.80 25.12
CA GLU A 164 -6.52 6.50 25.11
C GLU A 164 -5.90 6.38 23.73
N SER A 165 -5.62 7.54 23.12
CA SER A 165 -4.95 7.65 21.85
C SER A 165 -3.54 8.21 22.08
N GLU A 166 -2.53 7.36 21.97
CA GLU A 166 -1.14 7.76 22.05
C GLU A 166 -0.54 7.80 20.65
N LYS A 167 -0.39 8.99 20.07
CA LYS A 167 0.12 9.19 18.69
C LYS A 167 -0.62 8.38 17.62
N TYR A 168 -1.79 7.83 17.92
CA TYR A 168 -2.60 7.08 16.97
C TYR A 168 -2.99 7.99 15.81
N LEU A 169 -2.75 7.53 14.57
CA LEU A 169 -2.94 8.30 13.34
C LEU A 169 -2.19 9.64 13.33
N SER A 170 -0.99 9.68 13.92
CA SER A 170 -0.08 10.82 13.79
C SER A 170 0.09 11.20 12.31
N SER A 171 0.17 12.50 12.02
CA SER A 171 0.40 13.00 10.65
C SER A 171 1.83 12.77 10.13
N SER A 172 2.71 12.20 10.93
CA SER A 172 4.08 11.91 10.53
C SER A 172 4.15 10.74 9.55
N GLY A 173 4.94 10.86 8.50
CA GLY A 173 5.06 9.84 7.47
C GLY A 173 5.90 10.27 6.29
N ILE A 174 5.61 9.75 5.12
CA ILE A 174 6.26 10.08 3.84
C ILE A 174 5.25 10.71 2.88
N GLN A 175 5.70 11.69 2.11
CA GLN A 175 4.96 12.28 1.02
C GLN A 175 5.56 11.81 -0.32
N LEU A 176 4.69 11.42 -1.24
CA LEU A 176 5.04 10.98 -2.57
C LEU A 176 4.85 12.11 -3.59
N THR A 177 5.44 11.95 -4.77
CA THR A 177 5.17 12.81 -5.92
C THR A 177 3.87 12.43 -6.65
N ILE A 178 3.28 11.30 -6.32
CA ILE A 178 2.04 10.77 -6.88
C ILE A 178 0.88 11.76 -6.65
N ASP A 179 0.03 11.92 -7.66
CA ASP A 179 -1.28 12.58 -7.56
C ASP A 179 -2.35 11.49 -7.62
N LEU A 180 -3.12 11.31 -6.53
CA LEU A 180 -4.11 10.25 -6.42
C LEU A 180 -5.18 10.29 -7.53
N ARG A 181 -5.56 11.47 -8.00
CA ARG A 181 -6.55 11.61 -9.09
C ARG A 181 -6.00 11.10 -10.42
N ILE A 182 -4.72 11.39 -10.70
CA ILE A 182 -4.04 10.89 -11.91
C ILE A 182 -3.82 9.39 -11.80
N GLN A 183 -3.50 8.90 -10.60
CA GLN A 183 -3.33 7.48 -10.31
C GLN A 183 -4.62 6.70 -10.57
N GLU A 184 -5.77 7.18 -10.06
CA GLU A 184 -7.08 6.56 -10.27
C GLU A 184 -7.44 6.47 -11.77
N ILE A 185 -7.16 7.54 -12.53
CA ILE A 185 -7.37 7.53 -13.98
C ILE A 185 -6.50 6.47 -14.66
N ALA A 186 -5.22 6.34 -14.23
CA ALA A 186 -4.29 5.38 -14.79
C ALA A 186 -4.69 3.92 -14.45
N GLU A 187 -5.10 3.65 -13.21
CA GLU A 187 -5.59 2.33 -12.78
C GLU A 187 -6.86 1.94 -13.55
N ASN A 188 -7.86 2.81 -13.60
CA ASN A 188 -9.09 2.58 -14.34
C ASN A 188 -8.84 2.35 -15.85
N ALA A 189 -7.89 3.09 -16.43
CA ALA A 189 -7.54 2.90 -17.84
C ALA A 189 -6.89 1.54 -18.09
N LEU A 190 -6.07 1.03 -17.18
CA LEU A 190 -5.49 -0.30 -17.28
C LEU A 190 -6.56 -1.39 -17.14
N GLU A 191 -7.35 -1.36 -16.07
CA GLU A 191 -8.35 -2.37 -15.73
C GLU A 191 -9.38 -2.57 -16.84
N ASN A 192 -9.79 -1.47 -17.48
CA ASN A 192 -10.81 -1.52 -18.53
C ASN A 192 -10.28 -1.94 -19.91
N ASN A 193 -8.97 -1.94 -20.15
CA ASN A 193 -8.44 -2.13 -21.50
C ASN A 193 -7.49 -3.31 -21.68
N ILE A 194 -6.80 -3.76 -20.63
CA ILE A 194 -5.81 -4.83 -20.74
C ILE A 194 -5.85 -5.76 -19.52
N ASN A 195 -5.35 -6.99 -19.68
CA ASN A 195 -5.29 -7.96 -18.58
C ASN A 195 -3.97 -7.89 -17.80
N LYS A 196 -2.87 -7.50 -18.46
CA LYS A 196 -1.52 -7.43 -17.87
C LYS A 196 -0.76 -6.26 -18.47
N GLY A 197 -0.23 -5.41 -17.62
CA GLY A 197 0.58 -4.29 -18.06
C GLY A 197 0.86 -3.27 -16.95
N ALA A 198 1.43 -2.15 -17.36
CA ALA A 198 1.69 -1.03 -16.46
C ALA A 198 1.59 0.29 -17.20
N VAL A 199 1.29 1.35 -16.44
CA VAL A 199 1.34 2.75 -16.88
C VAL A 199 2.18 3.53 -15.89
N VAL A 200 3.07 4.37 -16.39
CA VAL A 200 3.81 5.37 -15.62
C VAL A 200 3.57 6.74 -16.25
N ILE A 201 3.15 7.70 -15.45
CA ILE A 201 2.91 9.08 -15.87
C ILE A 201 3.92 9.97 -15.16
N LEU A 202 4.65 10.77 -15.95
CA LEU A 202 5.67 11.68 -15.48
C LEU A 202 5.27 13.13 -15.77
N ASP A 203 5.65 14.04 -14.88
CA ASP A 203 5.66 15.46 -15.17
C ASP A 203 6.77 15.76 -16.21
N SER A 204 6.43 16.44 -17.31
CA SER A 204 7.36 16.69 -18.40
C SER A 204 8.47 17.71 -18.06
N ASN A 205 8.29 18.51 -17.01
CA ASN A 205 9.25 19.54 -16.62
C ASN A 205 10.18 19.06 -15.49
N THR A 206 9.61 18.32 -14.51
CA THR A 206 10.33 17.90 -13.31
C THR A 206 10.78 16.43 -13.34
N ASN A 207 10.19 15.61 -14.23
CA ASN A 207 10.32 14.16 -14.28
C ASN A 207 9.81 13.45 -13.01
N GLU A 208 9.04 14.13 -12.18
CA GLU A 208 8.38 13.50 -11.04
C GLU A 208 7.34 12.47 -11.52
N ILE A 209 7.29 11.33 -10.83
CA ILE A 209 6.29 10.30 -11.11
C ILE A 209 4.95 10.77 -10.52
N LEU A 210 3.97 11.03 -11.37
CA LEU A 210 2.61 11.44 -10.99
C LEU A 210 1.67 10.27 -10.80
N ALA A 211 1.90 9.17 -11.54
CA ALA A 211 1.17 7.92 -11.37
C ALA A 211 2.05 6.72 -11.75
N MET A 212 1.85 5.60 -11.07
CA MET A 212 2.47 4.31 -11.36
C MET A 212 1.47 3.20 -11.10
N ALA A 213 0.86 2.68 -12.14
CA ALA A 213 -0.14 1.61 -12.07
C ALA A 213 0.39 0.33 -12.71
N SER A 214 0.05 -0.81 -12.14
CA SER A 214 0.40 -2.15 -12.64
C SER A 214 -0.76 -3.10 -12.43
N ILE A 215 -1.05 -3.96 -13.39
CA ILE A 215 -2.09 -5.00 -13.31
C ILE A 215 -1.58 -6.37 -13.77
N PRO A 216 -2.22 -7.48 -13.27
CA PRO A 216 -3.26 -7.50 -12.24
C PRO A 216 -2.76 -7.03 -10.88
N THR A 217 -3.68 -6.51 -10.07
CA THR A 217 -3.46 -6.11 -8.68
C THR A 217 -3.61 -7.30 -7.74
N PHE A 218 -3.23 -7.12 -6.48
CA PHE A 218 -3.46 -8.08 -5.40
C PHE A 218 -4.19 -7.38 -4.24
N ASN A 219 -4.91 -8.16 -3.43
CA ASN A 219 -5.54 -7.63 -2.23
C ASN A 219 -4.54 -7.66 -1.04
N PRO A 220 -4.11 -6.52 -0.49
CA PRO A 220 -3.18 -6.49 0.63
C PRO A 220 -3.78 -7.01 1.95
N LEU A 221 -5.11 -7.19 2.01
CA LEU A 221 -5.83 -7.76 3.16
C LEU A 221 -5.97 -9.29 3.08
N ASP A 222 -5.86 -9.88 1.87
CA ASP A 222 -5.92 -11.33 1.64
C ASP A 222 -4.90 -11.76 0.59
N LEU A 223 -3.66 -11.89 1.01
CA LEU A 223 -2.58 -12.32 0.14
C LEU A 223 -2.69 -13.80 -0.26
N GLY A 224 -3.38 -14.60 0.56
CA GLY A 224 -3.50 -16.06 0.37
C GLY A 224 -4.15 -16.42 -0.96
N ALA A 225 -5.15 -15.67 -1.36
CA ALA A 225 -5.85 -15.85 -2.65
C ALA A 225 -4.94 -15.68 -3.87
N ASP A 226 -3.89 -14.86 -3.73
CA ASP A 226 -3.02 -14.46 -4.85
C ASP A 226 -1.67 -15.20 -4.92
N ILE A 227 -1.27 -15.93 -3.89
CA ILE A 227 0.05 -16.61 -3.83
C ILE A 227 0.26 -17.58 -4.98
N ASN A 228 -0.76 -18.35 -5.36
CA ASN A 228 -0.69 -19.34 -6.42
C ASN A 228 -1.32 -18.87 -7.74
N ASN A 229 -1.61 -17.58 -7.86
CA ASN A 229 -2.20 -17.02 -9.06
C ASN A 229 -1.19 -16.98 -10.21
N GLY A 230 -1.48 -17.72 -11.29
CA GLY A 230 -0.62 -17.82 -12.47
C GLY A 230 -0.37 -16.50 -13.19
N ASP A 231 -1.18 -15.49 -12.93
CA ASP A 231 -1.04 -14.14 -13.48
C ASP A 231 -0.02 -13.28 -12.74
N LYS A 232 0.52 -13.79 -11.63
CA LYS A 232 1.58 -13.15 -10.84
C LYS A 232 1.24 -11.72 -10.44
N PRO A 233 0.17 -11.51 -9.64
CA PRO A 233 -0.31 -10.18 -9.27
C PRO A 233 0.66 -9.39 -8.40
N PHE A 234 1.59 -10.03 -7.69
CA PHE A 234 2.60 -9.32 -6.87
C PHE A 234 3.70 -8.62 -7.69
N ILE A 235 3.77 -8.88 -9.01
CA ILE A 235 4.81 -8.25 -9.85
C ILE A 235 4.43 -6.80 -10.17
N ASN A 236 5.24 -5.86 -9.71
CA ASN A 236 5.16 -4.48 -10.20
C ASN A 236 5.77 -4.41 -11.62
N ARG A 237 4.91 -4.41 -12.62
CA ARG A 237 5.29 -4.41 -14.04
C ARG A 237 5.87 -3.09 -14.50
N ALA A 238 5.64 -2.00 -13.76
CA ALA A 238 6.22 -0.69 -14.08
C ALA A 238 7.74 -0.63 -13.87
N ILE A 239 8.27 -1.48 -12.97
CA ILE A 239 9.71 -1.53 -12.65
C ILE A 239 10.36 -2.87 -13.02
N THR A 240 9.61 -3.75 -13.67
CA THR A 240 10.15 -5.03 -14.15
C THR A 240 10.86 -4.81 -15.49
N PRO A 241 12.07 -5.36 -15.68
CA PRO A 241 12.77 -5.24 -16.96
C PRO A 241 12.09 -6.06 -18.05
N TYR A 242 11.91 -5.45 -19.22
CA TYR A 242 11.39 -6.07 -20.43
C TYR A 242 12.33 -5.86 -21.60
N SER A 243 12.21 -6.72 -22.63
CA SER A 243 12.88 -6.46 -23.92
C SER A 243 12.27 -5.20 -24.55
N VAL A 244 13.09 -4.19 -24.76
CA VAL A 244 12.64 -2.84 -25.15
C VAL A 244 12.07 -2.80 -26.56
N GLY A 245 12.59 -3.66 -27.46
CA GLY A 245 12.17 -3.69 -28.85
C GLY A 245 12.38 -2.36 -29.58
N SER A 246 11.45 -2.01 -30.48
CA SER A 246 11.57 -0.84 -31.35
C SER A 246 11.53 0.52 -30.64
N ILE A 247 11.07 0.59 -29.37
CA ILE A 247 11.09 1.84 -28.60
C ILE A 247 12.52 2.26 -28.19
N PHE A 248 13.51 1.39 -28.35
CA PHE A 248 14.93 1.74 -28.16
C PHE A 248 15.52 2.54 -29.33
N LYS A 249 14.91 2.45 -30.52
CA LYS A 249 15.44 3.13 -31.73
C LYS A 249 15.57 4.65 -31.61
N PRO A 250 14.62 5.39 -31.01
CA PRO A 250 14.79 6.82 -30.74
C PRO A 250 16.03 7.16 -29.90
N PHE A 251 16.39 6.30 -28.92
CA PHE A 251 17.60 6.52 -28.13
C PHE A 251 18.85 6.39 -28.99
N VAL A 252 18.93 5.35 -29.84
CA VAL A 252 20.04 5.19 -30.79
C VAL A 252 20.10 6.37 -31.74
N ALA A 253 18.95 6.85 -32.24
CA ALA A 253 18.88 8.03 -33.10
C ALA A 253 19.37 9.32 -32.39
N SER A 254 18.97 9.54 -31.13
CA SER A 254 19.38 10.69 -30.34
C SER A 254 20.90 10.73 -30.15
N VAL A 255 21.50 9.60 -29.75
CA VAL A 255 22.97 9.52 -29.61
C VAL A 255 23.67 9.73 -30.93
N ALA A 256 23.14 9.23 -32.04
CA ALA A 256 23.71 9.47 -33.37
C ALA A 256 23.67 10.96 -33.75
N LEU A 257 22.53 11.65 -33.47
CA LEU A 257 22.39 13.09 -33.73
C LEU A 257 23.35 13.92 -32.88
N GLU A 258 23.47 13.64 -31.59
CA GLU A 258 24.39 14.31 -30.67
C GLU A 258 25.85 14.18 -31.12
N ASN A 259 26.21 13.08 -31.80
CA ASN A 259 27.54 12.81 -32.32
C ASN A 259 27.71 13.16 -33.81
N ASN A 260 26.72 13.83 -34.44
CA ASN A 260 26.72 14.19 -35.85
C ASN A 260 26.93 12.97 -36.76
N ILE A 261 26.40 11.82 -36.40
CA ILE A 261 26.47 10.59 -37.20
C ILE A 261 25.26 10.53 -38.12
N ASP A 262 25.50 10.74 -39.41
CA ASP A 262 24.49 10.53 -40.46
C ASP A 262 24.75 9.21 -41.17
N LEU A 263 23.66 8.55 -41.59
CA LEU A 263 23.70 7.28 -42.30
C LEU A 263 22.57 7.21 -43.32
N THR A 264 22.93 6.94 -44.57
CA THR A 264 22.02 6.45 -45.61
C THR A 264 22.31 4.95 -45.79
N TYR A 265 21.29 4.12 -45.80
CA TYR A 265 21.43 2.66 -45.82
C TYR A 265 20.39 2.04 -46.73
N ASN A 266 20.84 1.07 -47.56
CA ASN A 266 19.90 0.29 -48.38
C ASN A 266 19.44 -0.97 -47.64
N CYS A 267 18.22 -0.94 -47.14
CA CYS A 267 17.63 -2.01 -46.39
C CYS A 267 17.06 -3.10 -47.33
N THR A 268 17.66 -4.28 -47.31
CA THR A 268 17.19 -5.46 -48.05
C THR A 268 16.23 -6.34 -47.23
N GLY A 269 15.79 -5.91 -46.05
CA GLY A 269 14.92 -6.65 -45.15
C GLY A 269 15.64 -7.55 -44.16
N THR A 270 16.90 -7.93 -44.43
CA THR A 270 17.74 -8.73 -43.54
C THR A 270 19.18 -8.23 -43.52
N ILE A 271 19.90 -8.50 -42.42
CA ILE A 271 21.32 -8.26 -42.26
C ILE A 271 21.96 -9.37 -41.44
N LYS A 272 23.15 -9.84 -41.83
CA LYS A 272 23.94 -10.78 -41.07
C LYS A 272 25.02 -10.05 -40.30
N ILE A 273 25.05 -10.24 -38.96
CA ILE A 273 26.09 -9.70 -38.05
C ILE A 273 26.74 -10.89 -37.34
N GLY A 274 28.00 -11.16 -37.63
CA GLY A 274 28.65 -12.38 -37.17
C GLY A 274 27.94 -13.60 -37.72
N ASP A 275 27.52 -14.51 -36.84
CA ASP A 275 26.75 -15.72 -37.19
C ASP A 275 25.23 -15.54 -37.05
N THR A 276 24.75 -14.36 -36.66
CA THR A 276 23.33 -14.09 -36.41
C THR A 276 22.71 -13.29 -37.54
N ASN A 277 21.55 -13.74 -38.01
CA ASN A 277 20.72 -13.01 -38.96
C ASN A 277 19.68 -12.16 -38.21
N PHE A 278 19.64 -10.89 -38.54
CA PHE A 278 18.60 -9.98 -38.06
C PHE A 278 17.72 -9.54 -39.21
N SER A 279 16.43 -9.34 -38.95
CA SER A 279 15.47 -8.98 -39.99
C SER A 279 14.52 -7.90 -39.55
N CYS A 280 14.03 -7.14 -40.51
CA CYS A 280 12.88 -6.28 -40.36
C CYS A 280 11.60 -7.11 -40.16
N SER A 281 10.51 -6.50 -39.70
CA SER A 281 9.24 -7.17 -39.57
C SER A 281 8.84 -7.80 -40.92
N ASN A 282 8.42 -9.07 -40.88
CA ASN A 282 8.06 -9.86 -42.05
C ASN A 282 9.13 -9.87 -43.17
N HIS A 283 10.42 -9.68 -42.81
CA HIS A 283 11.53 -9.59 -43.75
C HIS A 283 11.37 -8.49 -44.81
N THR A 284 10.59 -7.43 -44.50
CA THR A 284 10.28 -6.38 -45.46
C THR A 284 11.53 -5.56 -45.80
N ALA A 285 11.88 -5.51 -47.09
CA ALA A 285 12.89 -4.60 -47.58
C ALA A 285 12.35 -3.17 -47.69
N HIS A 286 13.00 -2.21 -47.05
CA HIS A 286 12.60 -0.79 -47.05
C HIS A 286 13.28 0.05 -48.16
N GLY A 287 14.25 -0.53 -48.86
CA GLY A 287 15.06 0.17 -49.83
C GLY A 287 16.00 1.19 -49.19
N GLU A 288 16.30 2.24 -49.91
CA GLU A 288 17.12 3.32 -49.36
C GLU A 288 16.39 4.09 -48.26
N VAL A 289 17.00 4.15 -47.08
CA VAL A 289 16.46 4.80 -45.88
C VAL A 289 17.53 5.68 -45.21
N ASN A 290 17.13 6.84 -44.73
CA ASN A 290 17.85 7.66 -43.79
C ASN A 290 17.24 7.56 -42.40
N MET A 291 17.77 8.30 -41.42
CA MET A 291 17.27 8.22 -40.01
C MET A 291 15.77 8.50 -39.92
N LYS A 292 15.26 9.51 -40.63
CA LYS A 292 13.84 9.86 -40.61
C LYS A 292 12.97 8.72 -41.15
N THR A 293 13.25 8.27 -42.39
CA THR A 293 12.46 7.23 -43.04
C THR A 293 12.62 5.85 -42.38
N ALA A 294 13.79 5.56 -41.79
CA ALA A 294 14.01 4.36 -41.01
C ALA A 294 13.25 4.36 -39.72
N THR A 295 13.07 5.50 -39.05
CA THR A 295 12.25 5.67 -37.85
C THR A 295 10.75 5.47 -38.18
N GLU A 296 10.26 6.15 -39.23
CA GLU A 296 8.87 6.03 -39.71
C GLU A 296 8.50 4.59 -40.07
N LYS A 297 9.42 3.85 -40.71
CA LYS A 297 9.22 2.45 -41.13
C LYS A 297 9.62 1.43 -40.03
N SER A 298 10.12 1.89 -38.90
CA SER A 298 10.68 1.06 -37.83
C SER A 298 11.72 0.03 -38.35
N CYS A 299 12.65 0.46 -39.21
CA CYS A 299 13.61 -0.37 -39.91
C CYS A 299 14.66 -0.96 -38.94
N ASN A 300 14.59 -2.26 -38.66
CA ASN A 300 15.52 -2.92 -37.72
C ASN A 300 16.96 -2.90 -38.26
N THR A 301 17.17 -3.24 -39.51
CA THR A 301 18.50 -3.37 -40.08
C THR A 301 19.23 -2.03 -40.14
N TYR A 302 18.54 -0.91 -40.42
CA TYR A 302 19.11 0.43 -40.31
C TYR A 302 19.63 0.74 -38.92
N PHE A 303 18.80 0.53 -37.90
CA PHE A 303 19.15 0.86 -36.51
C PHE A 303 20.26 -0.04 -35.96
N ILE A 304 20.37 -1.28 -36.42
CA ILE A 304 21.51 -2.15 -36.10
C ILE A 304 22.81 -1.54 -36.64
N VAL A 305 22.83 -1.16 -37.92
CA VAL A 305 24.02 -0.55 -38.53
C VAL A 305 24.33 0.79 -37.91
N LEU A 306 23.34 1.62 -37.63
CA LEU A 306 23.51 2.89 -36.93
C LEU A 306 24.12 2.69 -35.55
N GLY A 307 23.61 1.74 -34.77
CA GLY A 307 24.14 1.41 -33.42
C GLY A 307 25.58 0.91 -33.47
N GLN A 308 25.95 0.09 -34.47
CA GLN A 308 27.35 -0.30 -34.70
C GLN A 308 28.24 0.91 -35.00
N LYS A 309 27.73 1.87 -35.79
CA LYS A 309 28.47 3.11 -36.17
C LYS A 309 28.61 4.06 -34.98
N VAL A 310 27.61 4.11 -34.10
CA VAL A 310 27.65 4.89 -32.84
C VAL A 310 28.63 4.27 -31.85
N GLY A 311 28.62 2.95 -31.71
CA GLY A 311 29.47 2.21 -30.81
C GLY A 311 28.88 2.07 -29.39
N ALA A 312 29.22 0.98 -28.70
CA ALA A 312 28.68 0.64 -27.39
C ALA A 312 29.08 1.62 -26.28
N GLU A 313 30.19 2.32 -26.41
CA GLU A 313 30.64 3.30 -25.41
C GLU A 313 29.79 4.57 -25.37
N LYS A 314 29.08 4.85 -26.47
CA LYS A 314 28.25 6.06 -26.58
C LYS A 314 26.77 5.77 -26.36
N LEU A 315 26.34 4.51 -26.53
CA LEU A 315 25.00 4.03 -26.24
C LEU A 315 24.84 3.66 -24.76
#